data_4ce7146091c83ab543af99b508f65cdf
#
_entry.id   4ce7146091c83ab543af99b508f65cdf
#
_cell.length_a   1.000
_cell.length_b   1.000
_cell.length_c   1.000
_cell.angle_alpha   90.00
_cell.angle_beta   90.00
_cell.angle_gamma   90.00
#
_symmetry.space_group_name_H-M   'P 1'
#
loop_
_entity.id
_entity.type
_entity.pdbx_description
1 polymer ?
#
loop_
_entity_poly.entity_id
_entity_poly.type
_entity_poly.pdbx_seq_one_letter_code
_entity_poly.pdbx_strand_id
1 'polypeptide(L)'
;MDKYEAIIFDFGGVIINIDYEATIDAFKAMGITDFEALYSQANQTELFNAIETGAISSQHFINGLLHILPKGISPNRVVHAWNAMILDIPKHRIDFLQELKKSCPIYLLSNTNEIHIDKALREWDKHSTASIHEVFNHAYLSHEMNLRKPQREIFQAVCQEQRLNPANVLFIDDSIQHIEGARAYGLNVYHLKPGEEIQSIFS
;
A
#
# COMPACT_ATOMS: atom_id res chain seq x y z
N MET A 1 4.18 12.78 -21.59
CA MET A 1 3.00 12.28 -20.87
C MET A 1 1.95 11.64 -21.80
N ASP A 2 1.98 11.92 -23.08
CA ASP A 2 1.01 11.41 -24.08
C ASP A 2 1.08 9.88 -24.37
N LYS A 3 1.92 9.16 -23.63
CA LYS A 3 2.18 7.73 -23.88
C LYS A 3 1.17 6.81 -23.18
N TYR A 4 0.60 7.25 -22.06
CA TYR A 4 -0.29 6.43 -21.24
C TYR A 4 -1.65 7.10 -21.07
N GLU A 5 -2.72 6.31 -21.14
CA GLU A 5 -4.09 6.79 -20.89
C GLU A 5 -4.39 6.93 -19.40
N ALA A 6 -3.65 6.23 -18.55
CA ALA A 6 -3.77 6.29 -17.11
C ALA A 6 -2.49 5.82 -16.41
N ILE A 7 -2.30 6.24 -15.14
CA ILE A 7 -1.22 5.80 -14.28
C ILE A 7 -1.81 5.25 -13.00
N ILE A 8 -1.35 4.08 -12.58
CA ILE A 8 -1.71 3.43 -11.32
C ILE A 8 -0.47 3.47 -10.42
N PHE A 9 -0.59 4.06 -9.24
CA PHE A 9 0.46 4.13 -8.24
C PHE A 9 0.21 3.14 -7.10
N ASP A 10 1.23 2.45 -6.64
CA ASP A 10 1.23 1.93 -5.29
C ASP A 10 1.31 3.07 -4.26
N PHE A 11 1.04 2.76 -3.01
CA PHE A 11 1.08 3.73 -1.91
C PHE A 11 2.36 3.61 -1.09
N GLY A 12 2.58 2.44 -0.47
CA GLY A 12 3.73 2.18 0.38
C GLY A 12 5.05 2.13 -0.41
N GLY A 13 6.11 2.80 0.06
CA GLY A 13 7.38 2.85 -0.66
C GLY A 13 7.39 3.68 -1.95
N VAL A 14 6.20 4.12 -2.42
CA VAL A 14 6.04 4.95 -3.63
C VAL A 14 5.61 6.37 -3.25
N ILE A 15 4.52 6.51 -2.54
CA ILE A 15 3.96 7.82 -2.12
C ILE A 15 4.28 8.08 -0.65
N ILE A 16 3.99 7.12 0.23
CA ILE A 16 4.32 7.16 1.65
C ILE A 16 5.60 6.39 1.92
N ASN A 17 6.48 6.94 2.73
CA ASN A 17 7.69 6.25 3.16
C ASN A 17 7.33 5.08 4.09
N ILE A 18 7.98 3.93 3.89
CA ILE A 18 7.75 2.71 4.66
C ILE A 18 9.07 2.20 5.23
N ASP A 19 9.02 1.76 6.48
CA ASP A 19 10.10 1.02 7.15
C ASP A 19 9.54 -0.25 7.79
N TYR A 20 9.66 -1.38 7.12
CA TYR A 20 9.19 -2.68 7.62
C TYR A 20 9.91 -3.11 8.90
N GLU A 21 11.20 -2.76 9.06
CA GLU A 21 11.99 -3.10 10.24
C GLU A 21 11.44 -2.43 11.50
N ALA A 22 10.91 -1.21 11.38
CA ALA A 22 10.31 -0.50 12.51
C ALA A 22 9.14 -1.29 13.14
N THR A 23 8.29 -1.94 12.34
CA THR A 23 7.22 -2.82 12.86
C THR A 23 7.80 -4.09 13.48
N ILE A 24 8.77 -4.73 12.83
CA ILE A 24 9.46 -5.92 13.35
C ILE A 24 10.07 -5.62 14.71
N ASP A 25 10.82 -4.53 14.82
CA ASP A 25 11.48 -4.13 16.07
C ASP A 25 10.47 -3.77 17.16
N ALA A 26 9.37 -3.13 16.82
CA ALA A 26 8.31 -2.82 17.77
C ALA A 26 7.66 -4.10 18.34
N PHE A 27 7.46 -5.14 17.55
CA PHE A 27 6.96 -6.44 18.03
C PHE A 27 8.02 -7.23 18.79
N LYS A 28 9.27 -7.22 18.38
CA LYS A 28 10.40 -7.81 19.14
C LYS A 28 10.48 -7.21 20.55
N ALA A 29 10.36 -5.89 20.66
CA ALA A 29 10.35 -5.19 21.94
C ALA A 29 9.17 -5.59 22.85
N MET A 30 8.12 -6.21 22.28
CA MET A 30 7.00 -6.80 23.04
C MET A 30 7.17 -8.28 23.35
N GLY A 31 8.29 -8.90 22.99
CA GLY A 31 8.65 -10.29 23.30
C GLY A 31 8.34 -11.31 22.20
N ILE A 32 8.08 -10.88 20.96
CA ILE A 32 7.97 -11.78 19.81
C ILE A 32 9.34 -11.89 19.11
N THR A 33 10.01 -13.02 19.29
CA THR A 33 11.32 -13.27 18.67
C THR A 33 11.24 -13.73 17.22
N ASP A 34 10.13 -14.40 16.83
CA ASP A 34 9.94 -14.99 15.51
C ASP A 34 9.03 -14.18 14.58
N PHE A 35 8.77 -12.92 14.92
CA PHE A 35 7.85 -12.07 14.15
C PHE A 35 8.35 -11.83 12.70
N GLU A 36 9.65 -11.82 12.49
CA GLU A 36 10.27 -11.70 11.16
C GLU A 36 9.85 -12.84 10.21
N ALA A 37 9.84 -14.08 10.71
CA ALA A 37 9.40 -15.23 9.94
C ALA A 37 7.91 -15.15 9.59
N LEU A 38 7.10 -14.61 10.50
CA LEU A 38 5.66 -14.42 10.28
C LEU A 38 5.36 -13.27 9.32
N TYR A 39 6.21 -12.25 9.33
CA TYR A 39 6.00 -11.01 8.57
C TYR A 39 6.68 -11.00 7.21
N SER A 40 7.59 -11.93 6.92
CA SER A 40 8.30 -11.95 5.64
C SER A 40 7.30 -11.98 4.47
N GLN A 41 7.55 -11.17 3.44
CA GLN A 41 6.68 -11.07 2.24
C GLN A 41 6.43 -12.43 1.55
N ALA A 42 7.35 -13.38 1.72
CA ALA A 42 7.26 -14.71 1.13
C ALA A 42 6.42 -15.70 1.95
N ASN A 43 6.24 -15.46 3.26
CA ASN A 43 5.61 -16.39 4.20
C ASN A 43 4.57 -15.68 5.08
N GLN A 44 3.67 -14.91 4.48
CA GLN A 44 2.57 -14.30 5.23
C GLN A 44 1.66 -15.39 5.81
N THR A 45 1.42 -15.31 7.11
CA THR A 45 0.42 -16.17 7.75
C THR A 45 -0.98 -15.82 7.25
N GLU A 46 -1.93 -16.73 7.40
CA GLU A 46 -3.33 -16.46 7.05
C GLU A 46 -3.86 -15.19 7.74
N LEU A 47 -3.41 -14.88 8.95
CA LEU A 47 -3.83 -13.71 9.70
C LEU A 47 -3.48 -12.39 8.98
N PHE A 48 -2.25 -12.28 8.46
CA PHE A 48 -1.81 -11.08 7.73
C PHE A 48 -2.49 -10.98 6.36
N ASN A 49 -2.58 -12.10 5.65
CA ASN A 49 -3.31 -12.14 4.39
C ASN A 49 -4.79 -11.81 4.57
N ALA A 50 -5.42 -12.33 5.62
CA ALA A 50 -6.83 -12.11 5.90
C ALA A 50 -7.16 -10.64 6.24
N ILE A 51 -6.30 -9.92 6.98
CA ILE A 51 -6.54 -8.50 7.25
C ILE A 51 -6.30 -7.64 6.01
N GLU A 52 -5.32 -7.97 5.16
CA GLU A 52 -5.06 -7.24 3.91
C GLU A 52 -6.11 -7.48 2.82
N THR A 53 -6.81 -8.60 2.87
CA THR A 53 -7.94 -8.88 1.98
C THR A 53 -9.30 -8.56 2.59
N GLY A 54 -9.34 -7.97 3.80
CA GLY A 54 -10.60 -7.66 4.47
C GLY A 54 -11.42 -8.88 4.92
N ALA A 55 -10.83 -10.09 4.87
CA ALA A 55 -11.50 -11.32 5.31
C ALA A 55 -11.73 -11.38 6.82
N ILE A 56 -10.98 -10.58 7.59
CA ILE A 56 -11.17 -10.40 9.02
C ILE A 56 -11.19 -8.91 9.38
N SER A 57 -11.88 -8.55 10.47
CA SER A 57 -11.90 -7.19 10.99
C SER A 57 -10.58 -6.83 11.71
N SER A 58 -10.30 -5.53 11.84
CA SER A 58 -9.18 -4.99 12.64
C SER A 58 -9.19 -5.54 14.07
N GLN A 59 -10.36 -5.67 14.71
CA GLN A 59 -10.47 -6.22 16.05
C GLN A 59 -10.09 -7.70 16.10
N HIS A 60 -10.50 -8.50 15.10
CA HIS A 60 -10.13 -9.91 15.02
C HIS A 60 -8.62 -10.08 14.84
N PHE A 61 -8.02 -9.27 13.96
CA PHE A 61 -6.57 -9.23 13.74
C PHE A 61 -5.80 -8.89 15.03
N ILE A 62 -6.21 -7.82 15.74
CA ILE A 62 -5.59 -7.40 16.98
C ILE A 62 -5.70 -8.52 18.03
N ASN A 63 -6.86 -9.15 18.16
CA ASN A 63 -7.07 -10.27 19.10
C ASN A 63 -6.18 -11.47 18.72
N GLY A 64 -6.05 -11.78 17.43
CA GLY A 64 -5.14 -12.83 16.95
C GLY A 64 -3.69 -12.57 17.35
N LEU A 65 -3.21 -11.34 17.20
CA LEU A 65 -1.87 -10.95 17.64
C LEU A 65 -1.73 -11.04 19.17
N LEU A 66 -2.72 -10.59 19.93
CA LEU A 66 -2.70 -10.66 21.40
C LEU A 66 -2.64 -12.10 21.93
N HIS A 67 -3.09 -13.11 21.16
CA HIS A 67 -2.98 -14.52 21.56
C HIS A 67 -1.55 -15.06 21.51
N ILE A 68 -0.72 -14.53 20.61
CA ILE A 68 0.69 -14.94 20.46
C ILE A 68 1.65 -14.01 21.22
N LEU A 69 1.20 -12.85 21.67
CA LEU A 69 1.97 -11.88 22.44
C LEU A 69 2.00 -12.25 23.93
N PRO A 70 3.05 -11.82 24.67
CA PRO A 70 3.07 -11.94 26.12
C PRO A 70 1.85 -11.32 26.79
N LYS A 71 1.40 -11.89 27.91
CA LYS A 71 0.26 -11.36 28.67
C LYS A 71 0.53 -9.93 29.16
N GLY A 72 -0.51 -9.10 29.14
CA GLY A 72 -0.43 -7.71 29.63
C GLY A 72 -0.15 -6.68 28.54
N ILE A 73 0.02 -7.10 27.28
CA ILE A 73 0.08 -6.17 26.15
C ILE A 73 -1.33 -5.64 25.85
N SER A 74 -1.45 -4.32 25.74
CA SER A 74 -2.74 -3.70 25.40
C SER A 74 -2.99 -3.67 23.89
N PRO A 75 -4.25 -3.68 23.41
CA PRO A 75 -4.60 -3.51 22.01
C PRO A 75 -3.95 -2.29 21.36
N ASN A 76 -3.91 -1.15 22.07
CA ASN A 76 -3.29 0.08 21.54
C ASN A 76 -1.78 -0.08 21.29
N ARG A 77 -1.07 -0.87 22.08
CA ARG A 77 0.34 -1.16 21.81
C ARG A 77 0.52 -2.01 20.57
N VAL A 78 -0.39 -2.95 20.32
CA VAL A 78 -0.41 -3.77 19.08
C VAL A 78 -0.63 -2.88 17.87
N VAL A 79 -1.65 -2.01 17.91
CA VAL A 79 -1.93 -1.05 16.83
C VAL A 79 -0.74 -0.11 16.59
N HIS A 80 -0.10 0.38 17.65
CA HIS A 80 1.07 1.24 17.52
C HIS A 80 2.23 0.51 16.84
N ALA A 81 2.52 -0.71 17.28
CA ALA A 81 3.58 -1.53 16.70
C ALA A 81 3.28 -1.91 15.23
N TRP A 82 2.03 -2.28 14.93
CA TRP A 82 1.59 -2.59 13.57
C TRP A 82 1.75 -1.39 12.62
N ASN A 83 1.46 -0.19 13.12
CA ASN A 83 1.59 1.07 12.38
C ASN A 83 3.03 1.64 12.34
N ALA A 84 3.99 1.05 13.03
CA ALA A 84 5.35 1.62 13.15
C ALA A 84 6.04 1.75 11.78
N MET A 85 5.71 0.87 10.82
CA MET A 85 6.25 0.93 9.47
C MET A 85 5.77 2.14 8.66
N ILE A 86 4.60 2.71 9.00
CA ILE A 86 4.04 3.83 8.25
C ILE A 86 4.72 5.12 8.70
N LEU A 87 5.56 5.67 7.85
CA LEU A 87 6.32 6.89 8.11
C LEU A 87 5.59 8.14 7.59
N ASP A 88 6.31 9.09 7.07
CA ASP A 88 5.80 10.34 6.53
C ASP A 88 5.47 10.27 5.04
N ILE A 89 4.71 11.24 4.57
CA ILE A 89 4.49 11.49 3.14
C ILE A 89 5.19 12.79 2.78
N PRO A 90 6.24 12.76 1.92
CA PRO A 90 6.87 13.99 1.47
C PRO A 90 5.89 14.88 0.70
N LYS A 91 5.73 16.14 1.14
CA LYS A 91 4.77 17.08 0.53
C LYS A 91 4.94 17.20 -0.98
N HIS A 92 6.17 17.21 -1.47
CA HIS A 92 6.45 17.34 -2.90
C HIS A 92 5.87 16.20 -3.76
N ARG A 93 5.67 15.00 -3.19
CA ARG A 93 4.99 13.89 -3.89
C ARG A 93 3.50 14.18 -4.05
N ILE A 94 2.85 14.74 -3.02
CA ILE A 94 1.44 15.13 -3.09
C ILE A 94 1.26 16.25 -4.11
N ASP A 95 2.10 17.29 -4.05
CA ASP A 95 2.06 18.41 -5.00
C ASP A 95 2.22 17.93 -6.45
N PHE A 96 3.13 16.98 -6.67
CA PHE A 96 3.33 16.36 -7.98
C PHE A 96 2.09 15.58 -8.47
N LEU A 97 1.47 14.77 -7.61
CA LEU A 97 0.27 14.02 -7.96
C LEU A 97 -0.90 14.94 -8.32
N GLN A 98 -1.07 16.05 -7.58
CA GLN A 98 -2.10 17.06 -7.87
C GLN A 98 -1.88 17.71 -9.24
N GLU A 99 -0.63 17.96 -9.62
CA GLU A 99 -0.30 18.50 -10.93
C GLU A 99 -0.48 17.46 -12.04
N LEU A 100 0.00 16.24 -11.82
CA LEU A 100 -0.09 15.14 -12.78
C LEU A 100 -1.54 14.81 -13.14
N LYS A 101 -2.44 14.81 -12.15
CA LYS A 101 -3.89 14.56 -12.36
C LYS A 101 -4.52 15.50 -13.39
N LYS A 102 -4.01 16.71 -13.56
CA LYS A 102 -4.57 17.68 -14.53
C LYS A 102 -4.35 17.25 -15.97
N SER A 103 -3.37 16.39 -16.22
CA SER A 103 -2.97 15.95 -17.58
C SER A 103 -3.22 14.47 -17.84
N CYS A 104 -3.35 13.64 -16.81
CA CYS A 104 -3.53 12.19 -16.93
C CYS A 104 -4.36 11.66 -15.76
N PRO A 105 -5.35 10.78 -15.99
CA PRO A 105 -6.03 10.06 -14.91
C PRO A 105 -5.03 9.27 -14.06
N ILE A 106 -5.10 9.46 -12.74
CA ILE A 106 -4.25 8.74 -11.78
C ILE A 106 -5.10 7.94 -10.79
N TYR A 107 -4.67 6.75 -10.50
CA TYR A 107 -5.31 5.80 -9.58
C TYR A 107 -4.35 5.35 -8.51
N LEU A 108 -4.86 5.06 -7.33
CA LEU A 108 -4.11 4.41 -6.27
C LEU A 108 -4.49 2.92 -6.22
N LEU A 109 -3.51 2.03 -6.07
CA LEU A 109 -3.73 0.58 -5.89
C LEU A 109 -2.79 0.05 -4.81
N SER A 110 -3.31 -0.09 -3.59
CA SER A 110 -2.52 -0.42 -2.41
C SER A 110 -2.91 -1.74 -1.78
N ASN A 111 -1.91 -2.59 -1.49
CA ASN A 111 -2.08 -3.66 -0.51
C ASN A 111 -2.01 -3.03 0.88
N THR A 112 -3.13 -3.02 1.60
CA THR A 112 -3.27 -2.33 2.88
C THR A 112 -4.42 -2.93 3.71
N ASN A 113 -4.62 -2.36 4.89
CA ASN A 113 -5.71 -2.72 5.79
C ASN A 113 -6.24 -1.46 6.49
N GLU A 114 -7.39 -1.57 7.14
CA GLU A 114 -8.06 -0.45 7.81
C GLU A 114 -7.15 0.27 8.82
N ILE A 115 -6.31 -0.47 9.57
CA ILE A 115 -5.41 0.11 10.60
C ILE A 115 -4.33 0.96 9.94
N HIS A 116 -3.72 0.45 8.86
CA HIS A 116 -2.66 1.15 8.14
C HIS A 116 -3.19 2.35 7.36
N ILE A 117 -4.33 2.21 6.66
CA ILE A 117 -4.88 3.31 5.88
C ILE A 117 -5.31 4.48 6.79
N ASP A 118 -5.88 4.21 7.94
CA ASP A 118 -6.21 5.23 8.94
C ASP A 118 -4.97 6.03 9.38
N LYS A 119 -3.85 5.37 9.57
CA LYS A 119 -2.58 6.03 9.91
C LYS A 119 -2.05 6.83 8.72
N ALA A 120 -2.06 6.25 7.53
CA ALA A 120 -1.55 6.88 6.32
C ALA A 120 -2.37 8.13 5.93
N LEU A 121 -3.69 8.11 6.09
CA LEU A 121 -4.55 9.29 5.86
C LEU A 121 -4.23 10.41 6.84
N ARG A 122 -3.95 10.11 8.11
CA ARG A 122 -3.48 11.14 9.06
C ARG A 122 -2.12 11.75 8.68
N GLU A 123 -1.23 10.98 8.04
CA GLU A 123 0.02 11.55 7.50
C GLU A 123 -0.26 12.42 6.26
N TRP A 124 -1.17 11.99 5.39
CA TRP A 124 -1.61 12.76 4.23
C TRP A 124 -2.18 14.13 4.62
N ASP A 125 -3.07 14.17 5.60
CA ASP A 125 -3.76 15.38 6.06
C ASP A 125 -2.82 16.44 6.68
N LYS A 126 -1.60 16.05 7.06
CA LYS A 126 -0.57 17.01 7.52
C LYS A 126 -0.05 17.92 6.41
N HIS A 127 -0.15 17.48 5.16
CA HIS A 127 0.50 18.12 4.02
C HIS A 127 -0.47 18.54 2.91
N SER A 128 -1.73 18.11 2.97
CA SER A 128 -2.75 18.42 1.97
C SER A 128 -4.10 18.68 2.61
N THR A 129 -4.81 19.71 2.12
CA THR A 129 -6.22 19.96 2.44
C THR A 129 -7.14 19.17 1.50
N ALA A 130 -6.64 18.75 0.33
CA ALA A 130 -7.36 17.86 -0.57
C ALA A 130 -7.20 16.41 -0.09
N SER A 131 -8.30 15.71 0.05
CA SER A 131 -8.31 14.30 0.43
C SER A 131 -7.63 13.44 -0.65
N ILE A 132 -7.23 12.22 -0.29
CA ILE A 132 -6.68 11.25 -1.23
C ILE A 132 -7.67 10.97 -2.38
N HIS A 133 -8.98 10.96 -2.11
CA HIS A 133 -10.04 10.76 -3.11
C HIS A 133 -10.24 11.96 -4.05
N GLU A 134 -9.81 13.15 -3.64
CA GLU A 134 -9.81 14.33 -4.51
C GLU A 134 -8.55 14.38 -5.38
N VAL A 135 -7.42 13.86 -4.90
CA VAL A 135 -6.17 13.79 -5.66
C VAL A 135 -6.19 12.64 -6.66
N PHE A 136 -6.60 11.44 -6.28
CA PHE A 136 -6.77 10.32 -7.21
C PHE A 136 -8.17 10.33 -7.85
N ASN A 137 -8.28 9.77 -9.06
CA ASN A 137 -9.57 9.50 -9.69
C ASN A 137 -10.33 8.40 -8.95
N HIS A 138 -9.60 7.40 -8.43
CA HIS A 138 -10.09 6.42 -7.49
C HIS A 138 -8.93 5.82 -6.69
N ALA A 139 -9.20 5.44 -5.44
CA ALA A 139 -8.26 4.73 -4.57
C ALA A 139 -8.77 3.30 -4.34
N TYR A 140 -8.01 2.33 -4.81
CA TYR A 140 -8.27 0.90 -4.67
C TYR A 140 -7.46 0.35 -3.50
N LEU A 141 -8.15 -0.13 -2.48
CA LEU A 141 -7.56 -0.66 -1.26
C LEU A 141 -7.86 -2.16 -1.16
N SER A 142 -6.85 -2.99 -1.01
CA SER A 142 -6.97 -4.45 -1.08
C SER A 142 -8.02 -5.02 -0.14
N HIS A 143 -8.11 -4.50 1.10
CA HIS A 143 -9.06 -4.95 2.11
C HIS A 143 -10.52 -4.60 1.78
N GLU A 144 -10.78 -3.59 0.94
CA GLU A 144 -12.11 -3.26 0.44
C GLU A 144 -12.47 -4.06 -0.82
N MET A 145 -11.44 -4.37 -1.64
CA MET A 145 -11.60 -5.14 -2.86
C MET A 145 -11.71 -6.65 -2.63
N ASN A 146 -11.29 -7.16 -1.48
CA ASN A 146 -11.06 -8.58 -1.19
C ASN A 146 -10.08 -9.24 -2.17
N LEU A 147 -9.19 -8.47 -2.74
CA LEU A 147 -8.15 -8.85 -3.69
C LEU A 147 -6.83 -8.18 -3.31
N ARG A 148 -5.71 -8.79 -3.68
CA ARG A 148 -4.41 -8.17 -3.43
C ARG A 148 -3.42 -8.42 -4.57
N LYS A 149 -2.48 -7.50 -4.75
CA LYS A 149 -1.29 -7.68 -5.57
C LYS A 149 -0.43 -8.83 -5.01
N PRO A 150 0.21 -9.67 -5.80
CA PRO A 150 0.35 -9.61 -7.26
C PRO A 150 -0.73 -10.39 -8.04
N GLN A 151 -1.85 -10.76 -7.43
CA GLN A 151 -2.90 -11.54 -8.09
C GLN A 151 -3.43 -10.80 -9.33
N ARG A 152 -3.61 -11.57 -10.43
CA ARG A 152 -4.09 -11.04 -11.71
C ARG A 152 -5.43 -10.30 -11.59
N GLU A 153 -6.29 -10.81 -10.73
CA GLU A 153 -7.68 -10.39 -10.54
C GLU A 153 -7.78 -8.93 -10.07
N ILE A 154 -6.81 -8.45 -9.25
CA ILE A 154 -6.85 -7.07 -8.76
C ILE A 154 -6.57 -6.06 -9.90
N PHE A 155 -5.62 -6.35 -10.77
CA PHE A 155 -5.32 -5.50 -11.94
C PHE A 155 -6.47 -5.54 -12.94
N GLN A 156 -7.08 -6.73 -13.13
CA GLN A 156 -8.25 -6.89 -13.98
C GLN A 156 -9.44 -6.09 -13.46
N ALA A 157 -9.73 -6.13 -12.16
CA ALA A 157 -10.83 -5.38 -11.56
C ALA A 157 -10.68 -3.88 -11.80
N VAL A 158 -9.47 -3.31 -11.55
CA VAL A 158 -9.20 -1.88 -11.78
C VAL A 158 -9.38 -1.51 -13.25
N CYS A 159 -8.79 -2.28 -14.17
CA CYS A 159 -8.86 -1.96 -15.59
C CYS A 159 -10.30 -2.08 -16.14
N GLN A 160 -11.06 -3.08 -15.70
CA GLN A 160 -12.46 -3.26 -16.12
C GLN A 160 -13.35 -2.15 -15.59
N GLU A 161 -13.26 -1.81 -14.31
CA GLU A 161 -14.07 -0.76 -13.70
C GLU A 161 -13.82 0.60 -14.35
N GLN A 162 -12.55 0.92 -14.59
CA GLN A 162 -12.16 2.19 -15.20
C GLN A 162 -12.15 2.16 -16.74
N ARG A 163 -12.50 1.03 -17.36
CA ARG A 163 -12.54 0.82 -18.83
C ARG A 163 -11.20 1.13 -19.51
N LEU A 164 -10.10 0.77 -18.84
CA LEU A 164 -8.75 1.01 -19.32
C LEU A 164 -8.26 -0.14 -20.20
N ASN A 165 -7.51 0.20 -21.25
CA ASN A 165 -6.73 -0.79 -21.99
C ASN A 165 -5.40 -1.05 -21.24
N PRO A 166 -5.15 -2.27 -20.71
CA PRO A 166 -3.92 -2.54 -19.95
C PRO A 166 -2.63 -2.13 -20.67
N ALA A 167 -2.57 -2.29 -21.99
CA ALA A 167 -1.40 -1.93 -22.79
C ALA A 167 -1.07 -0.41 -22.81
N ASN A 168 -2.03 0.43 -22.39
CA ASN A 168 -1.88 1.89 -22.34
C ASN A 168 -1.78 2.43 -20.90
N VAL A 169 -1.72 1.56 -19.90
CA VAL A 169 -1.63 1.95 -18.48
C VAL A 169 -0.22 1.73 -17.96
N LEU A 170 0.28 2.70 -17.19
CA LEU A 170 1.54 2.57 -16.44
C LEU A 170 1.22 2.22 -14.99
N PHE A 171 1.81 1.15 -14.45
CA PHE A 171 1.78 0.79 -13.05
C PHE A 171 3.15 1.03 -12.41
N ILE A 172 3.18 1.75 -11.28
CA ILE A 172 4.39 2.13 -10.55
C ILE A 172 4.32 1.52 -9.15
N ASP A 173 5.32 0.72 -8.80
CA ASP A 173 5.37 -0.02 -7.53
C ASP A 173 6.84 -0.26 -7.14
N ASP A 174 7.15 -0.37 -5.86
CA ASP A 174 8.48 -0.66 -5.32
C ASP A 174 8.76 -2.16 -5.16
N SER A 175 7.70 -2.99 -5.22
CA SER A 175 7.80 -4.45 -5.08
C SER A 175 7.95 -5.14 -6.43
N ILE A 176 9.06 -5.86 -6.61
CA ILE A 176 9.31 -6.63 -7.83
C ILE A 176 8.21 -7.66 -8.12
N GLN A 177 7.63 -8.27 -7.06
CA GLN A 177 6.54 -9.26 -7.21
C GLN A 177 5.28 -8.61 -7.79
N HIS A 178 4.92 -7.40 -7.34
CA HIS A 178 3.78 -6.66 -7.87
C HIS A 178 4.02 -6.23 -9.32
N ILE A 179 5.23 -5.80 -9.63
CA ILE A 179 5.67 -5.44 -11.00
C ILE A 179 5.55 -6.64 -11.93
N GLU A 180 5.99 -7.82 -11.51
CA GLU A 180 5.89 -9.04 -12.31
C GLU A 180 4.42 -9.45 -12.54
N GLY A 181 3.58 -9.40 -11.50
CA GLY A 181 2.15 -9.66 -11.61
C GLY A 181 1.43 -8.71 -12.57
N ALA A 182 1.70 -7.41 -12.44
CA ALA A 182 1.14 -6.38 -13.32
C ALA A 182 1.58 -6.55 -14.77
N ARG A 183 2.87 -6.85 -15.00
CA ARG A 183 3.42 -7.13 -16.35
C ARG A 183 2.78 -8.37 -16.96
N ALA A 184 2.61 -9.45 -16.18
CA ALA A 184 1.97 -10.67 -16.64
C ALA A 184 0.49 -10.46 -16.98
N TYR A 185 -0.17 -9.48 -16.33
CA TYR A 185 -1.52 -9.06 -16.69
C TYR A 185 -1.57 -8.27 -18.01
N GLY A 186 -0.50 -7.55 -18.36
CA GLY A 186 -0.39 -6.78 -19.60
C GLY A 186 -0.24 -5.25 -19.41
N LEU A 187 0.01 -4.79 -18.18
CA LEU A 187 0.32 -3.40 -17.89
C LEU A 187 1.76 -3.04 -18.32
N ASN A 188 1.98 -1.79 -18.69
CA ASN A 188 3.33 -1.23 -18.64
C ASN A 188 3.70 -1.03 -17.16
N VAL A 189 4.95 -1.24 -16.83
CA VAL A 189 5.38 -1.21 -15.43
C VAL A 189 6.63 -0.39 -15.23
N TYR A 190 6.73 0.27 -14.08
CA TYR A 190 7.94 0.90 -13.59
C TYR A 190 8.22 0.42 -12.18
N HIS A 191 9.38 -0.22 -11.99
CA HIS A 191 9.86 -0.64 -10.68
C HIS A 191 10.63 0.50 -10.04
N LEU A 192 9.98 1.22 -9.13
CA LEU A 192 10.61 2.31 -8.38
C LEU A 192 11.68 1.75 -7.44
N LYS A 193 12.91 2.23 -7.58
CA LYS A 193 14.03 1.75 -6.77
C LYS A 193 14.15 2.55 -5.47
N PRO A 194 14.72 1.96 -4.41
CA PRO A 194 15.01 2.69 -3.19
C PRO A 194 15.78 3.99 -3.47
N GLY A 195 15.29 5.11 -2.94
CA GLY A 195 15.90 6.43 -3.14
C GLY A 195 15.51 7.14 -4.43
N GLU A 196 14.73 6.51 -5.33
CA GLU A 196 14.14 7.20 -6.47
C GLU A 196 12.89 7.96 -6.06
N GLU A 197 12.65 9.08 -6.73
CA GLU A 197 11.43 9.88 -6.56
C GLU A 197 10.50 9.72 -7.76
N ILE A 198 9.18 9.66 -7.51
CA ILE A 198 8.18 9.43 -8.56
C ILE A 198 8.24 10.49 -9.68
N GLN A 199 8.68 11.73 -9.35
CA GLN A 199 8.81 12.80 -10.34
C GLN A 199 9.86 12.50 -11.41
N SER A 200 10.92 11.76 -11.05
CA SER A 200 12.01 11.44 -11.98
C SER A 200 11.57 10.53 -13.15
N ILE A 201 10.46 9.80 -12.97
CA ILE A 201 9.89 8.92 -14.00
C ILE A 201 9.35 9.71 -15.19
N PHE A 202 8.95 10.97 -14.96
CA PHE A 202 8.24 11.82 -15.91
C PHE A 202 9.08 13.01 -16.42
N SER A 203 10.38 13.01 -16.09
CA SER A 203 11.35 14.05 -16.51
C SER A 203 11.84 13.87 -17.94
#